data_aa5d4ac90d56f902a1c6dbb786968700
#
_entry.id   aa5d4ac90d56f902a1c6dbb786968700
#
_cell.length_a   1.000
_cell.length_b   1.000
_cell.length_c   1.000
_cell.angle_alpha   90.00
_cell.angle_beta   90.00
_cell.angle_gamma   90.00
#
_symmetry.space_group_name_H-M   'P 1'
#
loop_
_entity.id
_entity.type
_entity.pdbx_description
1 polymer ?
#
loop_
_entity_poly.entity_id
_entity_poly.type
_entity_poly.pdbx_seq_one_letter_code
_entity_poly.pdbx_strand_id
1 'polypeptide(L)'
;MNTEVLGVIAQIVLMVVLSYPLGKYIAKVYKGEKTWSDFMKPVERVMFKLSGINPNEEMNWKQFLRALLVVNLFWFLWGMVLLVTQGVLPLNPDGNVGQTAHQAFNTCISFMVNCNLQHYSGESGLTYFTQLFVIMLFQFITAATGMAAMAGIMKALAAKTTQTIGNFWNYLVLSCTRVLLPLSLVVGFILIVQGTPMGFDGKMKVTTMEGATQYVSQGPTAAIVPIKQLGTNGGGDFGVNSSHPLVNPTYFANMVECWSILIIPMAMAFAFGFYLKRKKLGYSIYGVMLFAYLVGVCINVSQEMGGNPRIDEMGIAQDNGAMEGKEIRLGSAATALWSITTTVTSNGSVNGMHDSTMPLSGMMEMLNMQINTWFGGVGVGWMNYFTFIIIAVFISGLMVGRTPEFLGHKVEAREMKIASIVALLHPFIILVGTALAAYLFVHAPAFVESEGGWLNNPGYHGLSEMLYEYTSCAANNGSGFEGLGDNTWFWNYSCGIVLILGRFVPIVGQVAIAGILAKKKFIPESAGTLQTDTVTFGVMTFAVIFIVAALSFFPVHALSTIAEHLSL
;
A
#
# COMPACT_ATOMS: atom_id res chain seq x y z
N MET A 1 -32.59 1.62 -6.72
CA MET A 1 -31.12 1.67 -6.61
C MET A 1 -30.65 0.24 -6.54
N ASN A 2 -29.64 -0.14 -7.30
CA ASN A 2 -29.09 -1.49 -7.27
C ASN A 2 -28.57 -1.80 -5.87
N THR A 3 -28.83 -3.00 -5.34
CA THR A 3 -28.40 -3.42 -3.99
C THR A 3 -26.88 -3.44 -3.83
N GLU A 4 -26.15 -3.75 -4.90
CA GLU A 4 -24.69 -3.70 -4.92
C GLU A 4 -24.14 -2.29 -4.71
N VAL A 5 -24.70 -1.29 -5.42
CA VAL A 5 -24.33 0.13 -5.24
C VAL A 5 -24.63 0.62 -3.83
N LEU A 6 -25.74 0.16 -3.23
CA LEU A 6 -26.05 0.45 -1.83
C LEU A 6 -24.99 -0.12 -0.88
N GLY A 7 -24.51 -1.32 -1.14
CA GLY A 7 -23.43 -1.94 -0.40
C GLY A 7 -22.13 -1.13 -0.46
N VAL A 8 -21.75 -0.65 -1.66
CA VAL A 8 -20.59 0.23 -1.88
C VAL A 8 -20.74 1.54 -1.06
N ILE A 9 -21.87 2.20 -1.14
CA ILE A 9 -22.13 3.45 -0.40
C ILE A 9 -22.06 3.22 1.11
N ALA A 10 -22.72 2.17 1.61
CA ALA A 10 -22.72 1.84 3.04
C ALA A 10 -21.31 1.58 3.57
N GLN A 11 -20.49 0.88 2.80
CA GLN A 11 -19.13 0.58 3.16
C GLN A 11 -18.26 1.84 3.20
N ILE A 12 -18.36 2.74 2.22
CA ILE A 12 -17.64 4.02 2.21
C ILE A 12 -18.06 4.89 3.41
N VAL A 13 -19.35 5.01 3.68
CA VAL A 13 -19.84 5.77 4.84
C VAL A 13 -19.27 5.23 6.14
N LEU A 14 -19.26 3.90 6.31
CA LEU A 14 -18.69 3.26 7.50
C LEU A 14 -17.19 3.55 7.66
N MET A 15 -16.42 3.48 6.58
CA MET A 15 -14.99 3.82 6.57
C MET A 15 -14.76 5.27 7.02
N VAL A 16 -15.51 6.22 6.43
CA VAL A 16 -15.39 7.66 6.75
C VAL A 16 -15.73 7.93 8.22
N VAL A 17 -16.83 7.37 8.72
CA VAL A 17 -17.29 7.60 10.09
C VAL A 17 -16.29 7.04 11.12
N LEU A 18 -15.79 5.83 10.90
CA LEU A 18 -14.90 5.16 11.86
C LEU A 18 -13.46 5.68 11.80
N SER A 19 -13.01 6.24 10.68
CA SER A 19 -11.66 6.79 10.56
C SER A 19 -11.41 7.99 11.47
N TYR A 20 -12.43 8.79 11.77
CA TYR A 20 -12.32 9.96 12.64
C TYR A 20 -11.96 9.61 14.10
N PRO A 21 -12.71 8.74 14.83
CA PRO A 21 -12.35 8.35 16.18
C PRO A 21 -11.02 7.59 16.24
N LEU A 22 -10.73 6.76 15.24
CA LEU A 22 -9.44 6.05 15.17
C LEU A 22 -8.27 7.04 15.00
N GLY A 23 -8.42 8.07 14.15
CA GLY A 23 -7.40 9.11 13.99
C GLY A 23 -7.13 9.89 15.28
N LYS A 24 -8.19 10.20 16.05
CA LYS A 24 -8.05 10.82 17.36
C LYS A 24 -7.32 9.91 18.36
N TYR A 25 -7.60 8.62 18.32
CA TYR A 25 -6.93 7.61 19.13
C TYR A 25 -5.43 7.50 18.79
N ILE A 26 -5.09 7.34 17.51
CA ILE A 26 -3.69 7.26 17.03
C ILE A 26 -2.89 8.50 17.46
N ALA A 27 -3.47 9.71 17.30
CA ALA A 27 -2.82 10.94 17.75
C ALA A 27 -2.51 10.94 19.26
N LYS A 28 -3.41 10.42 20.10
CA LYS A 28 -3.19 10.27 21.55
C LYS A 28 -2.07 9.28 21.86
N VAL A 29 -2.05 8.14 21.17
CA VAL A 29 -1.01 7.11 21.34
C VAL A 29 0.38 7.73 21.10
N TYR A 30 0.57 8.45 19.98
CA TYR A 30 1.86 9.04 19.67
C TYR A 30 2.24 10.25 20.53
N LYS A 31 1.26 10.94 21.13
CA LYS A 31 1.52 11.98 22.13
C LYS A 31 1.88 11.41 23.51
N GLY A 32 1.73 10.10 23.72
CA GLY A 32 1.90 9.47 25.03
C GLY A 32 0.77 9.80 26.02
N GLU A 33 -0.38 10.27 25.53
CA GLU A 33 -1.57 10.51 26.35
C GLU A 33 -2.18 9.18 26.82
N LYS A 34 -2.90 9.19 27.96
CA LYS A 34 -3.57 8.00 28.49
C LYS A 34 -4.62 7.48 27.52
N THR A 35 -4.56 6.19 27.23
CA THR A 35 -5.48 5.49 26.32
C THR A 35 -5.93 4.16 26.93
N TRP A 36 -7.00 3.57 26.37
CA TRP A 36 -7.48 2.25 26.79
C TRP A 36 -6.42 1.14 26.61
N SER A 37 -5.51 1.30 25.63
CA SER A 37 -4.45 0.34 25.34
C SER A 37 -3.25 0.42 26.29
N ASP A 38 -3.32 1.21 27.35
CA ASP A 38 -2.25 1.32 28.35
C ASP A 38 -1.99 0.01 29.12
N PHE A 39 -2.88 -0.98 29.02
CA PHE A 39 -2.65 -2.33 29.52
C PHE A 39 -1.50 -3.06 28.80
N MET A 40 -1.08 -2.59 27.62
CA MET A 40 0.09 -3.13 26.89
C MET A 40 1.44 -2.61 27.44
N LYS A 41 1.46 -1.58 28.29
CA LYS A 41 2.71 -1.02 28.87
C LYS A 41 3.65 -2.05 29.52
N PRO A 42 3.17 -3.08 30.24
CA PRO A 42 4.06 -4.12 30.78
C PRO A 42 4.80 -4.88 29.68
N VAL A 43 4.10 -5.25 28.60
CA VAL A 43 4.67 -5.96 27.45
C VAL A 43 5.72 -5.08 26.77
N GLU A 44 5.38 -3.81 26.50
CA GLU A 44 6.29 -2.83 25.89
C GLU A 44 7.56 -2.65 26.73
N ARG A 45 7.45 -2.58 28.08
CA ARG A 45 8.61 -2.50 28.97
C ARG A 45 9.52 -3.72 28.88
N VAL A 46 8.94 -4.92 28.77
CA VAL A 46 9.71 -6.15 28.59
C VAL A 46 10.46 -6.11 27.26
N MET A 47 9.78 -5.72 26.17
CA MET A 47 10.39 -5.59 24.85
C MET A 47 11.58 -4.61 24.86
N PHE A 48 11.42 -3.42 25.44
CA PHE A 48 12.50 -2.43 25.56
C PHE A 48 13.66 -2.92 26.46
N LYS A 49 13.34 -3.61 27.54
CA LYS A 49 14.37 -4.18 28.43
C LYS A 49 15.19 -5.26 27.74
N LEU A 50 14.54 -6.16 26.99
CA LEU A 50 15.22 -7.24 26.27
C LEU A 50 16.08 -6.71 25.08
N SER A 51 15.61 -5.67 24.41
CA SER A 51 16.34 -5.04 23.30
C SER A 51 17.41 -4.04 23.74
N GLY A 52 17.49 -3.70 25.02
CA GLY A 52 18.41 -2.68 25.53
C GLY A 52 18.11 -1.25 25.05
N ILE A 53 16.91 -1.01 24.53
CA ILE A 53 16.50 0.28 23.98
C ILE A 53 15.88 1.15 25.08
N ASN A 54 16.33 2.41 25.16
CA ASN A 54 15.67 3.43 25.98
C ASN A 54 14.60 4.17 25.16
N PRO A 55 13.30 3.93 25.42
CA PRO A 55 12.21 4.54 24.64
C PRO A 55 12.09 6.07 24.82
N ASN A 56 12.71 6.63 25.88
CA ASN A 56 12.67 8.05 26.18
C ASN A 56 13.84 8.83 25.56
N GLU A 57 14.80 8.15 24.95
CA GLU A 57 15.92 8.80 24.28
C GLU A 57 15.46 9.47 22.98
N GLU A 58 15.62 10.78 22.91
CA GLU A 58 15.26 11.57 21.73
C GLU A 58 16.30 11.45 20.63
N MET A 59 15.88 11.12 19.42
CA MET A 59 16.74 10.98 18.24
C MET A 59 16.64 12.20 17.34
N ASN A 60 17.76 12.64 16.78
CA ASN A 60 17.74 13.53 15.63
C ASN A 60 17.34 12.74 14.37
N TRP A 61 16.97 13.45 13.30
CA TRP A 61 16.46 12.79 12.09
C TRP A 61 17.44 11.80 11.44
N LYS A 62 18.76 12.01 11.59
CA LYS A 62 19.77 11.07 11.07
C LYS A 62 19.86 9.78 11.90
N GLN A 63 19.80 9.91 13.23
CA GLN A 63 19.76 8.75 14.13
C GLN A 63 18.47 7.95 13.93
N PHE A 64 17.34 8.65 13.76
CA PHE A 64 16.06 8.05 13.48
C PHE A 64 16.09 7.24 12.17
N LEU A 65 16.61 7.81 11.07
CA LEU A 65 16.77 7.11 9.79
C LEU A 65 17.76 5.96 9.88
N ARG A 66 18.87 6.11 10.61
CA ARG A 66 19.80 5.00 10.82
C ARG A 66 19.10 3.82 11.51
N ALA A 67 18.34 4.07 12.56
CA ALA A 67 17.58 3.01 13.25
C ALA A 67 16.60 2.32 12.30
N LEU A 68 15.84 3.09 11.52
CA LEU A 68 14.91 2.58 10.51
C LEU A 68 15.62 1.71 9.46
N LEU A 69 16.72 2.15 8.89
CA LEU A 69 17.43 1.40 7.85
C LEU A 69 18.11 0.15 8.39
N VAL A 70 18.69 0.23 9.59
CA VAL A 70 19.38 -0.94 10.21
C VAL A 70 18.39 -2.05 10.55
N VAL A 71 17.21 -1.71 11.08
CA VAL A 71 16.21 -2.75 11.40
C VAL A 71 15.69 -3.42 10.13
N ASN A 72 15.47 -2.66 9.05
CA ASN A 72 15.03 -3.24 7.79
C ASN A 72 16.11 -4.13 7.15
N LEU A 73 17.38 -3.74 7.24
CA LEU A 73 18.48 -4.60 6.80
C LEU A 73 18.57 -5.91 7.61
N PHE A 74 18.34 -5.85 8.93
CA PHE A 74 18.28 -7.05 9.77
C PHE A 74 17.14 -7.99 9.31
N TRP A 75 15.95 -7.46 9.05
CA TRP A 75 14.82 -8.26 8.59
C TRP A 75 15.03 -8.81 7.18
N PHE A 76 15.73 -8.08 6.31
CA PHE A 76 16.12 -8.61 5.01
C PHE A 76 16.97 -9.87 5.15
N LEU A 77 18.03 -9.81 5.97
CA LEU A 77 18.90 -10.97 6.21
C LEU A 77 18.13 -12.13 6.85
N TRP A 78 17.27 -11.84 7.82
CA TRP A 78 16.39 -12.81 8.47
C TRP A 78 15.48 -13.53 7.45
N GLY A 79 14.75 -12.77 6.64
CA GLY A 79 13.85 -13.32 5.63
C GLY A 79 14.55 -14.15 4.58
N MET A 80 15.69 -13.68 4.05
CA MET A 80 16.48 -14.43 3.08
C MET A 80 16.89 -15.80 3.60
N VAL A 81 17.41 -15.88 4.82
CA VAL A 81 17.82 -17.15 5.42
C VAL A 81 16.63 -18.09 5.54
N LEU A 82 15.49 -17.61 6.07
CA LEU A 82 14.33 -18.47 6.30
C LEU A 82 13.68 -18.94 5.00
N LEU A 83 13.52 -18.08 4.00
CA LEU A 83 12.90 -18.44 2.72
C LEU A 83 13.71 -19.45 1.93
N VAL A 84 15.03 -19.30 1.88
CA VAL A 84 15.91 -20.26 1.17
C VAL A 84 15.97 -21.60 1.91
N THR A 85 15.91 -21.61 3.24
CA THR A 85 16.05 -22.84 4.05
C THR A 85 14.72 -23.45 4.49
N GLN A 86 13.58 -22.88 4.11
CA GLN A 86 12.26 -23.30 4.62
C GLN A 86 11.94 -24.79 4.47
N GLY A 87 12.50 -25.44 3.47
CA GLY A 87 12.25 -26.88 3.21
C GLY A 87 12.71 -27.81 4.35
N VAL A 88 13.67 -27.36 5.20
CA VAL A 88 14.17 -28.11 6.36
C VAL A 88 13.67 -27.56 7.70
N LEU A 89 12.87 -26.49 7.67
CA LEU A 89 12.29 -25.90 8.88
C LEU A 89 11.02 -26.65 9.35
N PRO A 90 10.64 -26.52 10.63
CA PRO A 90 9.41 -27.13 11.13
C PRO A 90 8.15 -26.50 10.51
N LEU A 91 6.98 -27.08 10.80
CA LEU A 91 5.67 -26.62 10.28
C LEU A 91 5.61 -26.66 8.74
N ASN A 92 6.13 -27.74 8.15
CA ASN A 92 6.09 -28.02 6.72
C ASN A 92 5.40 -29.37 6.43
N PRO A 93 4.09 -29.49 6.72
CA PRO A 93 3.38 -30.76 6.52
C PRO A 93 3.24 -31.14 5.04
N ASP A 94 3.26 -30.17 4.14
CA ASP A 94 3.07 -30.35 2.70
C ASP A 94 4.39 -30.59 1.94
N GLY A 95 5.53 -30.55 2.62
CA GLY A 95 6.84 -30.79 2.01
C GLY A 95 7.29 -29.69 1.02
N ASN A 96 6.85 -28.45 1.22
CA ASN A 96 7.24 -27.32 0.37
C ASN A 96 8.75 -27.08 0.44
N VAL A 97 9.38 -26.88 -0.72
CA VAL A 97 10.82 -26.70 -0.86
C VAL A 97 11.27 -25.25 -0.56
N GLY A 98 12.58 -25.02 -0.41
CA GLY A 98 13.14 -23.69 -0.31
C GLY A 98 12.92 -22.87 -1.58
N GLN A 99 12.72 -21.56 -1.42
CA GLN A 99 12.65 -20.66 -2.59
C GLN A 99 14.02 -20.53 -3.26
N THR A 100 14.02 -20.35 -4.59
CA THR A 100 15.25 -20.00 -5.32
C THR A 100 15.80 -18.65 -4.85
N ALA A 101 17.10 -18.40 -5.04
CA ALA A 101 17.72 -17.18 -4.53
C ALA A 101 17.09 -15.89 -5.09
N HIS A 102 16.73 -15.87 -6.38
CA HIS A 102 16.08 -14.69 -7.00
C HIS A 102 14.66 -14.49 -6.49
N GLN A 103 13.89 -15.59 -6.33
CA GLN A 103 12.53 -15.53 -5.79
C GLN A 103 12.54 -15.10 -4.30
N ALA A 104 13.44 -15.69 -3.48
CA ALA A 104 13.60 -15.30 -2.08
C ALA A 104 14.03 -13.84 -1.94
N PHE A 105 14.89 -13.34 -2.84
CA PHE A 105 15.29 -11.93 -2.88
C PHE A 105 14.07 -11.03 -3.12
N ASN A 106 13.29 -11.29 -4.16
CA ASN A 106 12.08 -10.50 -4.46
C ASN A 106 11.09 -10.57 -3.29
N THR A 107 10.74 -11.78 -2.84
CA THR A 107 9.83 -12.01 -1.71
C THR A 107 10.27 -11.22 -0.47
N CYS A 108 11.53 -11.35 -0.08
CA CYS A 108 12.04 -10.70 1.11
C CYS A 108 12.01 -9.18 1.00
N ILE A 109 12.45 -8.62 -0.13
CA ILE A 109 12.39 -7.18 -0.38
C ILE A 109 10.96 -6.70 -0.39
N SER A 110 10.08 -7.37 -1.13
CA SER A 110 8.68 -7.00 -1.27
C SER A 110 7.96 -6.92 0.10
N PHE A 111 8.15 -7.93 0.94
CA PHE A 111 7.57 -7.92 2.29
C PHE A 111 8.25 -6.91 3.22
N MET A 112 9.56 -6.68 3.07
CA MET A 112 10.30 -5.69 3.86
C MET A 112 9.90 -4.24 3.53
N VAL A 113 9.51 -3.93 2.30
CA VAL A 113 9.07 -2.59 1.90
C VAL A 113 7.57 -2.36 2.05
N ASN A 114 6.83 -3.29 2.63
CA ASN A 114 5.37 -3.21 2.81
C ASN A 114 4.59 -3.20 1.48
N CYS A 115 5.08 -3.92 0.49
CA CYS A 115 4.45 -4.11 -0.83
C CYS A 115 3.69 -5.44 -0.87
N ASN A 116 4.40 -6.51 -0.54
CA ASN A 116 3.94 -7.90 -0.55
C ASN A 116 3.58 -8.44 -1.94
N LEU A 117 4.19 -7.91 -3.01
CA LEU A 117 4.16 -8.52 -4.33
C LEU A 117 4.72 -9.94 -4.25
N GLN A 118 4.03 -10.91 -4.83
CA GLN A 118 4.37 -12.33 -4.76
C GLN A 118 4.38 -12.94 -6.15
N HIS A 119 5.57 -13.31 -6.64
CA HIS A 119 5.78 -14.03 -7.90
C HIS A 119 5.64 -15.56 -7.69
N TYR A 120 4.73 -15.97 -6.81
CA TYR A 120 4.45 -17.38 -6.46
C TYR A 120 3.13 -17.49 -5.72
N SER A 121 2.54 -18.65 -5.71
CA SER A 121 1.36 -18.99 -4.91
C SER A 121 1.80 -19.40 -3.50
N GLY A 122 1.28 -18.73 -2.46
CA GLY A 122 1.70 -18.94 -1.07
C GLY A 122 1.43 -20.36 -0.56
N GLU A 123 0.33 -20.98 -0.97
CA GLU A 123 -0.07 -22.33 -0.59
C GLU A 123 0.86 -23.44 -1.11
N SER A 124 1.66 -23.16 -2.12
CA SER A 124 2.65 -24.09 -2.67
C SER A 124 4.10 -23.61 -2.51
N GLY A 125 4.31 -22.31 -2.36
CA GLY A 125 5.64 -21.68 -2.30
C GLY A 125 6.14 -21.40 -0.88
N LEU A 126 5.30 -21.53 0.16
CA LEU A 126 5.66 -21.21 1.55
C LEU A 126 5.30 -22.32 2.51
N THR A 127 6.15 -22.56 3.52
CA THR A 127 5.82 -23.36 4.69
C THR A 127 5.04 -22.55 5.70
N TYR A 128 4.28 -23.16 6.61
CA TYR A 128 3.59 -22.41 7.67
C TYR A 128 4.55 -21.66 8.60
N PHE A 129 5.78 -22.19 8.73
CA PHE A 129 6.83 -21.50 9.47
C PHE A 129 7.17 -20.15 8.83
N THR A 130 7.44 -20.12 7.52
CA THR A 130 7.76 -18.88 6.82
C THR A 130 6.55 -17.96 6.68
N GLN A 131 5.34 -18.50 6.53
CA GLN A 131 4.10 -17.72 6.56
C GLN A 131 3.96 -16.91 7.86
N LEU A 132 4.31 -17.48 9.02
CA LEU A 132 4.23 -16.79 10.31
C LEU A 132 5.45 -15.90 10.59
N PHE A 133 6.68 -16.44 10.42
CA PHE A 133 7.92 -15.79 10.86
C PHE A 133 8.60 -14.90 9.80
N VAL A 134 8.11 -14.91 8.57
CA VAL A 134 8.49 -13.96 7.53
C VAL A 134 7.27 -13.14 7.13
N ILE A 135 6.27 -13.76 6.50
CA ILE A 135 5.14 -13.05 5.90
C ILE A 135 4.37 -12.23 6.93
N MET A 136 3.74 -12.88 7.91
CA MET A 136 2.94 -12.19 8.94
C MET A 136 3.78 -11.23 9.78
N LEU A 137 4.96 -11.66 10.23
CA LEU A 137 5.84 -10.84 11.07
C LEU A 137 6.26 -9.55 10.35
N PHE A 138 6.65 -9.64 9.07
CA PHE A 138 7.03 -8.48 8.29
C PHE A 138 5.86 -7.53 8.08
N GLN A 139 4.66 -8.04 7.87
CA GLN A 139 3.46 -7.22 7.73
C GLN A 139 3.23 -6.33 8.97
N PHE A 140 3.45 -6.83 10.17
CA PHE A 140 3.39 -6.00 11.38
C PHE A 140 4.52 -4.96 11.42
N ILE A 141 5.76 -5.38 11.18
CA ILE A 141 6.94 -4.53 11.36
C ILE A 141 7.00 -3.43 10.30
N THR A 142 6.68 -3.76 9.05
CA THR A 142 6.81 -2.81 7.94
C THR A 142 5.69 -1.79 7.89
N ALA A 143 4.47 -2.19 8.27
CA ALA A 143 3.38 -1.27 8.51
C ALA A 143 3.71 -0.31 9.67
N ALA A 144 4.18 -0.85 10.79
CA ALA A 144 4.62 -0.05 11.94
C ALA A 144 5.80 0.87 11.61
N THR A 145 6.71 0.48 10.70
CA THR A 145 7.80 1.33 10.21
C THR A 145 7.29 2.57 9.51
N GLY A 146 6.29 2.43 8.61
CA GLY A 146 5.64 3.57 7.94
C GLY A 146 4.92 4.49 8.93
N MET A 147 4.19 3.91 9.89
CA MET A 147 3.52 4.66 10.95
C MET A 147 4.52 5.40 11.85
N ALA A 148 5.63 4.77 12.22
CA ALA A 148 6.68 5.37 13.04
C ALA A 148 7.38 6.53 12.31
N ALA A 149 7.64 6.40 11.02
CA ALA A 149 8.21 7.46 10.20
C ALA A 149 7.28 8.70 10.18
N MET A 150 5.99 8.49 9.93
CA MET A 150 5.01 9.58 9.98
C MET A 150 4.90 10.20 11.37
N ALA A 151 4.95 9.40 12.46
CA ALA A 151 4.94 9.92 13.82
C ALA A 151 6.14 10.85 14.10
N GLY A 152 7.33 10.50 13.61
CA GLY A 152 8.51 11.34 13.67
C GLY A 152 8.33 12.66 12.93
N ILE A 153 7.74 12.63 11.73
CA ILE A 153 7.41 13.83 10.94
C ILE A 153 6.36 14.70 11.68
N MET A 154 5.31 14.08 12.21
CA MET A 154 4.29 14.80 12.99
C MET A 154 4.91 15.53 14.19
N LYS A 155 5.84 14.88 14.90
CA LYS A 155 6.56 15.51 16.01
C LYS A 155 7.45 16.65 15.56
N ALA A 156 8.17 16.48 14.46
CA ALA A 156 9.02 17.51 13.87
C ALA A 156 8.22 18.78 13.51
N LEU A 157 7.08 18.59 12.84
CA LEU A 157 6.22 19.70 12.38
C LEU A 157 5.38 20.34 13.48
N ALA A 158 5.12 19.63 14.58
CA ALA A 158 4.37 20.16 15.72
C ALA A 158 5.23 21.08 16.62
N ALA A 159 6.54 20.97 16.56
CA ALA A 159 7.46 21.77 17.36
C ALA A 159 7.75 23.13 16.70
N LYS A 160 7.87 24.19 17.49
CA LYS A 160 8.29 25.50 16.98
C LYS A 160 9.75 25.48 16.51
N THR A 161 10.65 24.87 17.29
CA THR A 161 12.05 24.62 16.93
C THR A 161 12.54 23.45 17.76
N THR A 162 13.10 22.44 17.12
CA THR A 162 13.63 21.24 17.78
C THR A 162 14.79 20.63 17.00
N GLN A 163 15.70 19.96 17.72
CA GLN A 163 16.78 19.19 17.12
C GLN A 163 16.43 17.70 16.96
N THR A 164 15.33 17.25 17.57
CA THR A 164 14.92 15.84 17.67
C THR A 164 13.52 15.64 17.10
N ILE A 165 13.26 14.43 16.62
CA ILE A 165 11.97 14.04 16.01
C ILE A 165 11.33 12.84 16.72
N GLY A 166 11.74 12.57 17.96
CA GLY A 166 11.26 11.45 18.76
C GLY A 166 12.18 10.23 18.69
N ASN A 167 11.66 9.08 19.09
CA ASN A 167 12.38 7.81 19.10
C ASN A 167 11.72 6.83 18.15
N PHE A 168 12.46 6.37 17.13
CA PHE A 168 11.94 5.43 16.13
C PHE A 168 11.42 4.13 16.76
N TRP A 169 12.19 3.53 17.66
CA TRP A 169 11.84 2.25 18.29
C TRP A 169 10.57 2.35 19.14
N ASN A 170 10.43 3.47 19.87
CA ASN A 170 9.23 3.72 20.63
C ASN A 170 8.00 3.80 19.72
N TYR A 171 8.07 4.57 18.63
CA TYR A 171 6.95 4.67 17.68
C TYR A 171 6.67 3.34 16.98
N LEU A 172 7.69 2.56 16.64
CA LEU A 172 7.55 1.22 16.06
C LEU A 172 6.77 0.29 16.99
N VAL A 173 7.20 0.19 18.26
CA VAL A 173 6.54 -0.67 19.25
C VAL A 173 5.12 -0.21 19.53
N LEU A 174 4.88 1.09 19.72
CA LEU A 174 3.53 1.63 19.94
C LEU A 174 2.59 1.35 18.75
N SER A 175 3.08 1.45 17.52
CA SER A 175 2.30 1.13 16.32
C SER A 175 1.89 -0.34 16.29
N CYS A 176 2.83 -1.25 16.58
CA CYS A 176 2.55 -2.68 16.64
C CYS A 176 1.58 -3.03 17.77
N THR A 177 1.90 -2.63 19.02
CA THR A 177 1.20 -3.11 20.23
C THR A 177 -0.13 -2.42 20.47
N ARG A 178 -0.27 -1.16 20.09
CA ARG A 178 -1.46 -0.35 20.44
C ARG A 178 -2.41 -0.11 19.29
N VAL A 179 -1.96 -0.24 18.03
CA VAL A 179 -2.81 0.01 16.86
C VAL A 179 -3.01 -1.27 16.07
N LEU A 180 -1.93 -1.84 15.51
CA LEU A 180 -2.04 -2.96 14.58
C LEU A 180 -2.53 -4.24 15.27
N LEU A 181 -1.90 -4.66 16.36
CA LEU A 181 -2.22 -5.92 17.03
C LEU A 181 -3.67 -5.97 17.57
N PRO A 182 -4.18 -4.97 18.30
CA PRO A 182 -5.56 -5.02 18.79
C PRO A 182 -6.60 -5.07 17.66
N LEU A 183 -6.41 -4.31 16.60
CA LEU A 183 -7.31 -4.34 15.44
C LEU A 183 -7.21 -5.67 14.71
N SER A 184 -5.99 -6.22 14.54
CA SER A 184 -5.80 -7.53 13.89
C SER A 184 -6.47 -8.67 14.68
N LEU A 185 -6.45 -8.63 16.01
CA LEU A 185 -7.14 -9.63 16.84
C LEU A 185 -8.66 -9.56 16.65
N VAL A 186 -9.22 -8.36 16.59
CA VAL A 186 -10.67 -8.19 16.34
C VAL A 186 -11.06 -8.68 14.96
N VAL A 187 -10.35 -8.26 13.92
CA VAL A 187 -10.62 -8.68 12.53
C VAL A 187 -10.40 -10.19 12.37
N GLY A 188 -9.33 -10.75 12.94
CA GLY A 188 -9.04 -12.18 12.90
C GLY A 188 -10.15 -13.02 13.56
N PHE A 189 -10.66 -12.59 14.70
CA PHE A 189 -11.79 -13.26 15.33
C PHE A 189 -13.04 -13.24 14.45
N ILE A 190 -13.35 -12.10 13.82
CA ILE A 190 -14.48 -11.98 12.89
C ILE A 190 -14.29 -12.95 11.70
N LEU A 191 -13.11 -13.00 11.09
CA LEU A 191 -12.82 -13.86 9.95
C LEU A 191 -12.91 -15.36 10.31
N ILE A 192 -12.43 -15.77 11.49
CA ILE A 192 -12.59 -17.15 11.97
C ILE A 192 -14.08 -17.52 12.08
N VAL A 193 -14.88 -16.64 12.66
CA VAL A 193 -16.35 -16.85 12.77
C VAL A 193 -17.00 -16.93 11.39
N GLN A 194 -16.45 -16.27 10.38
CA GLN A 194 -16.93 -16.33 8.98
C GLN A 194 -16.43 -17.58 8.22
N GLY A 195 -15.49 -18.35 8.77
CA GLY A 195 -15.01 -19.59 8.18
C GLY A 195 -13.60 -19.57 7.63
N THR A 196 -12.82 -18.48 7.86
CA THR A 196 -11.40 -18.45 7.49
C THR A 196 -10.61 -19.42 8.37
N PRO A 197 -9.80 -20.34 7.80
CA PRO A 197 -9.10 -21.37 8.55
C PRO A 197 -7.98 -20.78 9.43
N MET A 198 -7.71 -21.47 10.53
CA MET A 198 -6.59 -21.22 11.40
C MET A 198 -6.04 -22.55 11.90
N GLY A 199 -5.22 -23.21 11.08
CA GLY A 199 -4.70 -24.54 11.35
C GLY A 199 -3.23 -24.69 10.98
N PHE A 200 -2.69 -25.84 11.30
CA PHE A 200 -1.33 -26.26 10.98
C PHE A 200 -1.29 -27.65 10.34
N ASP A 201 -2.44 -28.18 10.02
CA ASP A 201 -2.58 -29.45 9.29
C ASP A 201 -2.17 -29.24 7.82
N GLY A 202 -1.73 -30.32 7.18
CA GLY A 202 -1.42 -30.28 5.75
C GLY A 202 -2.67 -30.08 4.88
N LYS A 203 -2.47 -30.03 3.58
CA LYS A 203 -3.55 -29.86 2.61
C LYS A 203 -4.63 -30.94 2.77
N MET A 204 -5.87 -30.50 2.88
CA MET A 204 -7.03 -31.38 2.92
C MET A 204 -7.33 -31.93 1.52
N LYS A 205 -7.45 -33.24 1.43
CA LYS A 205 -7.89 -33.90 0.18
C LYS A 205 -9.42 -33.80 0.07
N VAL A 206 -9.89 -33.19 -1.01
CA VAL A 206 -11.31 -33.08 -1.33
C VAL A 206 -11.58 -33.73 -2.70
N THR A 207 -12.78 -34.22 -2.89
CA THR A 207 -13.24 -34.72 -4.20
C THR A 207 -14.19 -33.69 -4.79
N THR A 208 -13.89 -33.23 -6.00
CA THR A 208 -14.76 -32.27 -6.72
C THR A 208 -16.06 -32.93 -7.15
N MET A 209 -17.03 -32.11 -7.56
CA MET A 209 -18.32 -32.65 -8.07
C MET A 209 -18.14 -33.53 -9.32
N GLU A 210 -17.12 -33.27 -10.11
CA GLU A 210 -16.73 -34.04 -11.30
C GLU A 210 -15.94 -35.32 -10.95
N GLY A 211 -15.68 -35.58 -9.65
CA GLY A 211 -14.95 -36.77 -9.18
C GLY A 211 -13.43 -36.62 -9.20
N ALA A 212 -12.88 -35.45 -9.54
CA ALA A 212 -11.44 -35.20 -9.48
C ALA A 212 -10.96 -34.99 -8.05
N THR A 213 -9.70 -35.35 -7.77
CA THR A 213 -9.07 -35.06 -6.48
C THR A 213 -8.44 -33.68 -6.50
N GLN A 214 -8.74 -32.87 -5.49
CA GLN A 214 -8.13 -31.58 -5.25
C GLN A 214 -7.54 -31.51 -3.83
N TYR A 215 -6.45 -30.75 -3.66
CA TYR A 215 -5.81 -30.53 -2.37
C TYR A 215 -5.94 -29.05 -1.98
N VAL A 216 -6.56 -28.79 -0.83
CA VAL A 216 -6.87 -27.44 -0.35
C VAL A 216 -6.07 -27.15 0.93
N SER A 217 -5.30 -26.06 0.92
CA SER A 217 -4.50 -25.64 2.09
C SER A 217 -5.40 -25.24 3.26
N GLN A 218 -4.99 -25.58 4.48
CA GLN A 218 -5.69 -25.29 5.74
C GLN A 218 -4.78 -24.51 6.71
N GLY A 219 -3.89 -23.68 6.18
CA GLY A 219 -2.87 -22.95 6.93
C GLY A 219 -3.40 -21.91 7.92
N PRO A 220 -2.48 -21.11 8.52
CA PRO A 220 -2.82 -20.10 9.53
C PRO A 220 -3.39 -18.80 8.91
N THR A 221 -4.29 -18.91 7.95
CA THR A 221 -4.85 -17.82 7.13
C THR A 221 -5.46 -16.71 7.99
N ALA A 222 -6.24 -17.07 9.02
CA ALA A 222 -6.88 -16.10 9.89
C ALA A 222 -5.90 -15.29 10.79
N ALA A 223 -4.64 -15.71 10.92
CA ALA A 223 -3.61 -14.92 11.56
C ALA A 223 -2.97 -13.90 10.60
N ILE A 224 -2.93 -14.22 9.30
CA ILE A 224 -2.26 -13.43 8.26
C ILE A 224 -3.18 -12.35 7.70
N VAL A 225 -4.41 -12.72 7.31
CA VAL A 225 -5.34 -11.82 6.61
C VAL A 225 -5.63 -10.52 7.35
N PRO A 226 -5.83 -10.49 8.68
CA PRO A 226 -6.08 -9.24 9.39
C PRO A 226 -4.97 -8.21 9.24
N ILE A 227 -3.72 -8.61 9.44
CA ILE A 227 -2.58 -7.69 9.32
C ILE A 227 -2.25 -7.40 7.86
N LYS A 228 -2.45 -8.36 6.95
CA LYS A 228 -2.36 -8.17 5.52
C LYS A 228 -3.19 -6.97 5.06
N GLN A 229 -4.41 -6.83 5.58
CA GLN A 229 -5.31 -5.74 5.22
C GLN A 229 -5.05 -4.47 6.05
N LEU A 230 -5.04 -4.56 7.38
CA LEU A 230 -4.85 -3.40 8.29
C LEU A 230 -3.49 -2.72 8.13
N GLY A 231 -2.45 -3.49 7.82
CA GLY A 231 -1.10 -2.99 7.58
C GLY A 231 -0.89 -2.44 6.16
N THR A 232 -1.91 -2.49 5.29
CA THR A 232 -1.78 -2.20 3.85
C THR A 232 -0.61 -2.97 3.22
N ASN A 233 -0.62 -4.29 3.37
CA ASN A 233 0.45 -5.19 2.93
C ASN A 233 0.06 -5.98 1.67
N GLY A 234 -1.10 -6.62 1.68
CA GLY A 234 -1.76 -7.26 0.55
C GLY A 234 -1.40 -8.70 0.25
N GLY A 235 -0.16 -9.11 0.39
CA GLY A 235 0.26 -10.50 0.13
C GLY A 235 -0.17 -11.47 1.23
N GLY A 236 -0.32 -12.74 0.88
CA GLY A 236 -0.83 -13.74 1.80
C GLY A 236 -0.41 -15.16 1.46
N ASP A 237 -1.19 -16.10 1.95
CA ASP A 237 -0.97 -17.53 1.89
C ASP A 237 -1.66 -18.24 0.70
N PHE A 238 -2.45 -17.52 -0.11
CA PHE A 238 -3.06 -18.03 -1.33
C PHE A 238 -2.67 -17.18 -2.55
N GLY A 239 -2.37 -17.84 -3.68
CA GLY A 239 -1.98 -17.18 -4.93
C GLY A 239 -3.06 -16.27 -5.49
N VAL A 240 -4.33 -16.73 -5.48
CA VAL A 240 -5.49 -15.92 -5.89
C VAL A 240 -5.94 -14.91 -4.83
N ASN A 241 -5.19 -14.75 -3.77
CA ASN A 241 -5.35 -13.75 -2.72
C ASN A 241 -6.76 -13.77 -2.07
N SER A 242 -7.42 -12.62 -1.90
CA SER A 242 -8.75 -12.52 -1.27
C SER A 242 -9.92 -12.85 -2.22
N SER A 243 -9.68 -13.35 -3.43
CA SER A 243 -10.71 -14.04 -4.21
C SER A 243 -10.92 -15.50 -3.73
N HIS A 244 -9.93 -16.09 -3.04
CA HIS A 244 -10.06 -17.44 -2.51
C HIS A 244 -11.14 -17.55 -1.43
N PRO A 245 -12.07 -18.53 -1.51
CA PRO A 245 -13.17 -18.68 -0.56
C PRO A 245 -12.74 -18.89 0.91
N LEU A 246 -11.55 -19.44 1.16
CA LEU A 246 -11.04 -19.62 2.52
C LEU A 246 -10.38 -18.34 3.07
N VAL A 247 -9.97 -17.41 2.22
CA VAL A 247 -9.47 -16.10 2.66
C VAL A 247 -10.63 -15.16 2.96
N ASN A 248 -11.59 -15.10 2.04
CA ASN A 248 -12.74 -14.19 2.02
C ASN A 248 -14.03 -15.00 1.81
N PRO A 249 -14.51 -15.70 2.86
CA PRO A 249 -15.55 -16.72 2.70
C PRO A 249 -16.96 -16.17 2.45
N THR A 250 -17.27 -14.96 2.91
CA THR A 250 -18.61 -14.40 2.82
C THR A 250 -18.58 -12.94 2.35
N TYR A 251 -19.72 -12.43 1.87
CA TYR A 251 -19.82 -11.01 1.52
C TYR A 251 -19.54 -10.09 2.73
N PHE A 252 -19.90 -10.52 3.94
CA PHE A 252 -19.56 -9.78 5.16
C PHE A 252 -18.06 -9.80 5.44
N ALA A 253 -17.37 -10.94 5.25
CA ALA A 253 -15.90 -10.99 5.31
C ALA A 253 -15.28 -10.03 4.30
N ASN A 254 -15.78 -10.00 3.07
CA ASN A 254 -15.34 -9.06 2.03
C ASN A 254 -15.47 -7.59 2.48
N MET A 255 -16.59 -7.23 3.10
CA MET A 255 -16.77 -5.88 3.64
C MET A 255 -15.77 -5.56 4.76
N VAL A 256 -15.52 -6.50 5.67
CA VAL A 256 -14.57 -6.33 6.80
C VAL A 256 -13.14 -6.22 6.30
N GLU A 257 -12.73 -7.03 5.34
CA GLU A 257 -11.39 -6.96 4.75
C GLU A 257 -11.20 -5.64 3.98
N CYS A 258 -12.12 -5.27 3.10
CA CYS A 258 -12.06 -4.01 2.35
C CYS A 258 -12.07 -2.78 3.29
N TRP A 259 -12.86 -2.80 4.37
CA TRP A 259 -12.82 -1.79 5.42
C TRP A 259 -11.44 -1.74 6.08
N SER A 260 -10.85 -2.90 6.37
CA SER A 260 -9.54 -3.00 7.02
C SER A 260 -8.40 -2.40 6.19
N ILE A 261 -8.47 -2.49 4.86
CA ILE A 261 -7.48 -1.90 3.95
C ILE A 261 -7.37 -0.38 4.16
N LEU A 262 -8.49 0.31 4.27
CA LEU A 262 -8.53 1.77 4.16
C LEU A 262 -8.59 2.50 5.50
N ILE A 263 -9.03 1.83 6.58
CA ILE A 263 -9.37 2.49 7.84
C ILE A 263 -8.16 3.18 8.51
N ILE A 264 -6.98 2.55 8.54
CA ILE A 264 -5.79 3.14 9.16
C ILE A 264 -5.22 4.27 8.31
N PRO A 265 -5.02 4.13 6.97
CA PRO A 265 -4.63 5.26 6.11
C PRO A 265 -5.54 6.48 6.24
N MET A 266 -6.85 6.29 6.22
CA MET A 266 -7.83 7.37 6.46
C MET A 266 -7.65 8.00 7.85
N ALA A 267 -7.52 7.18 8.88
CA ALA A 267 -7.34 7.65 10.26
C ALA A 267 -6.04 8.43 10.44
N MET A 268 -4.96 8.06 9.74
CA MET A 268 -3.67 8.75 9.81
C MET A 268 -3.75 10.20 9.29
N ALA A 269 -4.55 10.47 8.25
CA ALA A 269 -4.79 11.83 7.78
C ALA A 269 -5.47 12.70 8.86
N PHE A 270 -6.43 12.16 9.59
CA PHE A 270 -7.02 12.83 10.76
C PHE A 270 -6.03 12.94 11.93
N ALA A 271 -5.25 11.88 12.18
CA ALA A 271 -4.26 11.85 13.26
C ALA A 271 -3.25 12.99 13.14
N PHE A 272 -2.80 13.31 11.93
CA PHE A 272 -1.96 14.46 11.66
C PHE A 272 -2.59 15.77 12.16
N GLY A 273 -3.83 16.07 11.76
CA GLY A 273 -4.54 17.26 12.18
C GLY A 273 -4.74 17.36 13.70
N PHE A 274 -5.03 16.21 14.35
CA PHE A 274 -5.18 16.14 15.82
C PHE A 274 -3.84 16.25 16.54
N TYR A 275 -2.79 15.66 16.01
CA TYR A 275 -1.46 15.72 16.60
C TYR A 275 -0.93 17.16 16.61
N LEU A 276 -1.03 17.86 15.50
CA LEU A 276 -0.59 19.24 15.34
C LEU A 276 -1.53 20.28 15.96
N LYS A 277 -2.72 19.87 16.45
CA LYS A 277 -3.80 20.79 16.86
C LYS A 277 -4.31 21.71 15.73
N ARG A 278 -4.12 21.30 14.48
CA ARG A 278 -4.54 21.97 13.24
C ARG A 278 -5.62 21.14 12.52
N LYS A 279 -6.80 21.03 13.15
CA LYS A 279 -7.89 20.17 12.65
C LYS A 279 -8.32 20.52 11.23
N LYS A 280 -8.43 21.82 10.90
CA LYS A 280 -8.85 22.27 9.55
C LYS A 280 -7.89 21.80 8.46
N LEU A 281 -6.57 21.84 8.71
CA LEU A 281 -5.57 21.32 7.79
C LEU A 281 -5.75 19.81 7.59
N GLY A 282 -5.95 19.05 8.67
CA GLY A 282 -6.24 17.61 8.58
C GLY A 282 -7.50 17.31 7.77
N TYR A 283 -8.56 18.09 7.98
CA TYR A 283 -9.81 17.93 7.20
C TYR A 283 -9.64 18.29 5.72
N SER A 284 -8.86 19.34 5.41
CA SER A 284 -8.57 19.72 4.03
C SER A 284 -7.82 18.63 3.28
N ILE A 285 -6.75 18.07 3.88
CA ILE A 285 -5.97 16.97 3.31
C ILE A 285 -6.87 15.73 3.12
N TYR A 286 -7.59 15.33 4.17
CA TYR A 286 -8.51 14.21 4.12
C TYR A 286 -9.59 14.37 3.03
N GLY A 287 -10.16 15.58 2.91
CA GLY A 287 -11.18 15.89 1.91
C GLY A 287 -10.67 15.75 0.47
N VAL A 288 -9.43 16.19 0.21
CA VAL A 288 -8.78 16.02 -1.11
C VAL A 288 -8.57 14.54 -1.43
N MET A 289 -8.03 13.78 -0.48
CA MET A 289 -7.80 12.34 -0.66
C MET A 289 -9.13 11.58 -0.86
N LEU A 290 -10.15 11.91 -0.07
CA LEU A 290 -11.48 11.31 -0.19
C LEU A 290 -12.14 11.64 -1.53
N PHE A 291 -12.02 12.88 -2.00
CA PHE A 291 -12.55 13.29 -3.30
C PHE A 291 -11.94 12.46 -4.43
N ALA A 292 -10.62 12.32 -4.47
CA ALA A 292 -9.93 11.52 -5.48
C ALA A 292 -10.35 10.04 -5.42
N TYR A 293 -10.45 9.48 -4.20
CA TYR A 293 -10.92 8.10 -4.00
C TYR A 293 -12.35 7.90 -4.55
N LEU A 294 -13.27 8.82 -4.23
CA LEU A 294 -14.65 8.73 -4.71
C LEU A 294 -14.76 8.83 -6.24
N VAL A 295 -13.96 9.69 -6.87
CA VAL A 295 -13.89 9.77 -8.34
C VAL A 295 -13.46 8.43 -8.93
N GLY A 296 -12.40 7.82 -8.38
CA GLY A 296 -11.93 6.51 -8.82
C GLY A 296 -13.00 5.42 -8.67
N VAL A 297 -13.65 5.35 -7.49
CA VAL A 297 -14.74 4.38 -7.25
C VAL A 297 -15.90 4.58 -8.23
N CYS A 298 -16.33 5.83 -8.47
CA CYS A 298 -17.41 6.08 -9.43
C CYS A 298 -17.05 5.61 -10.85
N ILE A 299 -15.83 5.85 -11.30
CA ILE A 299 -15.37 5.40 -12.63
C ILE A 299 -15.35 3.87 -12.69
N ASN A 300 -14.65 3.19 -11.76
CA ASN A 300 -14.52 1.73 -11.80
C ASN A 300 -15.86 1.02 -11.66
N VAL A 301 -16.69 1.43 -10.70
CA VAL A 301 -18.01 0.82 -10.53
C VAL A 301 -18.86 0.99 -11.79
N SER A 302 -18.81 2.15 -12.45
CA SER A 302 -19.56 2.36 -13.69
C SER A 302 -19.04 1.53 -14.86
N GLN A 303 -17.71 1.36 -14.97
CA GLN A 303 -17.09 0.55 -16.04
C GLN A 303 -17.39 -0.95 -15.84
N GLU A 304 -17.15 -1.46 -14.63
CA GLU A 304 -17.33 -2.89 -14.35
C GLU A 304 -18.80 -3.34 -14.37
N MET A 305 -19.72 -2.48 -13.91
CA MET A 305 -21.15 -2.77 -13.98
C MET A 305 -21.73 -2.54 -15.38
N GLY A 306 -21.05 -1.79 -16.25
CA GLY A 306 -21.45 -1.56 -17.63
C GLY A 306 -21.28 -2.76 -18.55
N GLY A 307 -20.46 -3.73 -18.18
CA GLY A 307 -20.15 -4.88 -19.03
C GLY A 307 -19.10 -4.59 -20.09
N ASN A 308 -18.69 -5.64 -20.81
CA ASN A 308 -17.71 -5.55 -21.90
C ASN A 308 -18.44 -5.48 -23.25
N PRO A 309 -18.28 -4.39 -24.05
CA PRO A 309 -18.95 -4.23 -25.35
C PRO A 309 -18.71 -5.40 -26.32
N ARG A 310 -17.53 -6.01 -26.31
CA ARG A 310 -17.22 -7.16 -27.17
C ARG A 310 -18.05 -8.41 -26.84
N ILE A 311 -18.34 -8.60 -25.55
CA ILE A 311 -19.19 -9.72 -25.10
C ILE A 311 -20.65 -9.44 -25.48
N ASP A 312 -21.11 -8.19 -25.42
CA ASP A 312 -22.44 -7.79 -25.88
C ASP A 312 -22.61 -8.01 -27.40
N GLU A 313 -21.58 -7.70 -28.19
CA GLU A 313 -21.56 -7.97 -29.65
C GLU A 313 -21.71 -9.47 -29.97
N MET A 314 -21.25 -10.37 -29.07
CA MET A 314 -21.45 -11.83 -29.19
C MET A 314 -22.86 -12.29 -28.82
N GLY A 315 -23.74 -11.37 -28.36
CA GLY A 315 -25.10 -11.67 -27.90
C GLY A 315 -25.16 -12.38 -26.54
N ILE A 316 -24.11 -12.25 -25.72
CA ILE A 316 -24.06 -12.81 -24.37
C ILE A 316 -24.55 -11.77 -23.38
N ALA A 317 -25.58 -12.11 -22.60
CA ALA A 317 -26.13 -11.22 -21.59
C ALA A 317 -25.15 -10.99 -20.44
N GLN A 318 -24.98 -9.75 -20.02
CA GLN A 318 -24.10 -9.31 -18.95
C GLN A 318 -24.86 -8.63 -17.81
N ASP A 319 -25.93 -9.24 -17.32
CA ASP A 319 -26.82 -8.68 -16.27
C ASP A 319 -26.06 -8.33 -14.98
N ASN A 320 -24.93 -8.97 -14.71
CA ASN A 320 -24.07 -8.76 -13.55
C ASN A 320 -22.83 -7.89 -13.87
N GLY A 321 -22.78 -7.25 -15.04
CA GLY A 321 -21.64 -6.48 -15.52
C GLY A 321 -20.49 -7.36 -16.07
N ALA A 322 -19.29 -6.80 -16.17
CA ALA A 322 -18.08 -7.50 -16.61
C ALA A 322 -17.63 -8.50 -15.53
N MET A 323 -17.91 -9.77 -15.70
CA MET A 323 -17.65 -10.82 -14.69
C MET A 323 -16.37 -11.62 -14.95
N GLU A 324 -15.63 -11.35 -16.02
CA GLU A 324 -14.33 -11.95 -16.25
C GLU A 324 -13.39 -11.71 -15.05
N GLY A 325 -12.71 -12.74 -14.60
CA GLY A 325 -11.78 -12.67 -13.47
C GLY A 325 -12.41 -12.30 -12.11
N LYS A 326 -13.73 -12.30 -11.97
CA LYS A 326 -14.45 -11.91 -10.76
C LYS A 326 -15.27 -13.04 -10.18
N GLU A 327 -15.37 -13.06 -8.84
CA GLU A 327 -16.18 -14.02 -8.10
C GLU A 327 -17.67 -13.64 -8.15
N ILE A 328 -18.50 -14.53 -8.67
CA ILE A 328 -19.96 -14.32 -8.79
C ILE A 328 -20.61 -14.05 -7.41
N ARG A 329 -20.06 -14.63 -6.35
CA ARG A 329 -20.53 -14.44 -4.96
C ARG A 329 -20.29 -13.04 -4.42
N LEU A 330 -19.38 -12.26 -5.03
CA LEU A 330 -19.02 -10.90 -4.62
C LEU A 330 -19.66 -9.86 -5.55
N GLY A 331 -19.70 -10.11 -6.85
CA GLY A 331 -20.25 -9.24 -7.87
C GLY A 331 -19.27 -8.18 -8.38
N SER A 332 -19.62 -7.54 -9.49
CA SER A 332 -18.76 -6.56 -10.19
C SER A 332 -18.54 -5.28 -9.38
N ALA A 333 -19.57 -4.76 -8.70
CA ALA A 333 -19.46 -3.50 -7.95
C ALA A 333 -18.56 -3.63 -6.70
N ALA A 334 -18.65 -4.75 -5.96
CA ALA A 334 -17.80 -4.99 -4.80
C ALA A 334 -16.34 -5.20 -5.21
N THR A 335 -16.10 -5.85 -6.34
CA THR A 335 -14.75 -6.03 -6.90
C THR A 335 -14.17 -4.71 -7.38
N ALA A 336 -14.96 -3.87 -8.07
CA ALA A 336 -14.56 -2.53 -8.49
C ALA A 336 -14.23 -1.61 -7.29
N LEU A 337 -14.99 -1.68 -6.20
CA LEU A 337 -14.68 -0.96 -4.97
C LEU A 337 -13.35 -1.43 -4.38
N TRP A 338 -13.13 -2.74 -4.35
CA TRP A 338 -11.90 -3.31 -3.79
C TRP A 338 -10.67 -2.90 -4.62
N SER A 339 -10.74 -2.98 -5.95
CA SER A 339 -9.61 -2.64 -6.82
C SER A 339 -9.15 -1.18 -6.63
N ILE A 340 -10.09 -0.24 -6.49
CA ILE A 340 -9.74 1.15 -6.15
C ILE A 340 -9.24 1.26 -4.70
N THR A 341 -9.85 0.57 -3.75
CA THR A 341 -9.43 0.62 -2.34
C THR A 341 -8.00 0.11 -2.16
N THR A 342 -7.64 -0.98 -2.82
CA THR A 342 -6.29 -1.56 -2.76
C THR A 342 -5.24 -0.69 -3.47
N THR A 343 -5.60 -0.04 -4.58
CA THR A 343 -4.67 0.77 -5.38
C THR A 343 -4.47 2.19 -4.84
N VAL A 344 -5.46 2.79 -4.16
CA VAL A 344 -5.26 4.08 -3.45
C VAL A 344 -4.45 3.94 -2.17
N THR A 345 -4.26 2.71 -1.65
CA THR A 345 -3.58 2.43 -0.36
C THR A 345 -2.37 1.62 -0.66
N SER A 346 -1.48 1.51 -1.20
CA SER A 346 -0.31 0.58 -1.27
C SER A 346 -0.58 -0.77 -0.56
N ASN A 347 -1.79 -1.36 -0.75
CA ASN A 347 -2.17 -2.63 -0.12
C ASN A 347 -1.79 -3.83 -0.98
N GLY A 348 -2.33 -3.93 -2.20
CA GLY A 348 -2.04 -5.00 -3.15
C GLY A 348 -2.92 -6.25 -3.04
N SER A 349 -3.77 -6.39 -2.02
CA SER A 349 -4.71 -7.51 -2.00
C SER A 349 -5.79 -7.34 -3.07
N VAL A 350 -6.21 -8.45 -3.66
CA VAL A 350 -7.23 -8.49 -4.71
C VAL A 350 -8.34 -9.49 -4.36
N ASN A 351 -9.58 -9.16 -4.70
CA ASN A 351 -10.71 -10.08 -4.61
C ASN A 351 -11.28 -10.44 -5.99
N GLY A 352 -10.58 -10.10 -7.02
CA GLY A 352 -10.79 -10.43 -8.42
C GLY A 352 -9.50 -10.16 -9.18
N MET A 353 -9.41 -10.63 -10.41
CA MET A 353 -8.22 -10.52 -11.25
C MET A 353 -8.16 -9.13 -11.88
N HIS A 354 -7.14 -8.33 -11.55
CA HIS A 354 -7.00 -6.97 -12.09
C HIS A 354 -6.69 -6.97 -13.59
N ASP A 355 -6.01 -7.98 -14.08
CA ASP A 355 -5.74 -8.17 -15.51
C ASP A 355 -7.02 -8.25 -16.37
N SER A 356 -8.12 -8.72 -15.78
CA SER A 356 -9.44 -8.85 -16.43
C SER A 356 -10.39 -7.67 -16.16
N THR A 357 -9.90 -6.56 -15.62
CA THR A 357 -10.72 -5.35 -15.46
C THR A 357 -10.86 -4.59 -16.78
N MET A 358 -11.94 -3.83 -16.93
CA MET A 358 -12.12 -2.98 -18.10
C MET A 358 -10.93 -2.02 -18.26
N PRO A 359 -10.50 -1.68 -19.47
CA PRO A 359 -9.28 -0.89 -19.69
C PRO A 359 -9.23 0.45 -18.95
N LEU A 360 -10.36 1.16 -18.81
CA LEU A 360 -10.42 2.39 -18.02
C LEU A 360 -10.38 2.11 -16.50
N SER A 361 -10.86 0.96 -16.04
CA SER A 361 -10.68 0.51 -14.66
C SER A 361 -9.21 0.27 -14.37
N GLY A 362 -8.51 -0.49 -15.21
CA GLY A 362 -7.07 -0.71 -15.11
C GLY A 362 -6.26 0.58 -15.17
N MET A 363 -6.68 1.56 -15.99
CA MET A 363 -6.07 2.89 -15.99
C MET A 363 -6.21 3.58 -14.63
N MET A 364 -7.40 3.55 -14.01
CA MET A 364 -7.61 4.18 -12.70
C MET A 364 -6.85 3.49 -11.59
N GLU A 365 -6.72 2.16 -11.63
CA GLU A 365 -5.91 1.38 -10.73
C GLU A 365 -4.44 1.81 -10.81
N MET A 366 -3.88 1.88 -12.01
CA MET A 366 -2.51 2.35 -12.24
C MET A 366 -2.34 3.81 -11.83
N LEU A 367 -3.25 4.72 -12.18
CA LEU A 367 -3.17 6.14 -11.81
C LEU A 367 -3.14 6.35 -10.30
N ASN A 368 -3.93 5.60 -9.54
CA ASN A 368 -3.90 5.66 -8.08
C ASN A 368 -2.51 5.34 -7.54
N MET A 369 -1.87 4.29 -8.03
CA MET A 369 -0.53 3.87 -7.66
C MET A 369 0.55 4.83 -8.18
N GLN A 370 0.40 5.36 -9.38
CA GLN A 370 1.30 6.35 -9.98
C GLN A 370 1.29 7.69 -9.25
N ILE A 371 0.14 8.08 -8.73
CA ILE A 371 0.00 9.25 -7.86
C ILE A 371 0.50 8.95 -6.44
N ASN A 372 0.15 7.81 -5.89
CA ASN A 372 0.57 7.26 -4.59
C ASN A 372 0.45 8.25 -3.41
N THR A 373 -0.56 9.14 -3.46
CA THR A 373 -0.81 10.16 -2.43
C THR A 373 -2.22 10.12 -1.86
N TRP A 374 -3.16 9.47 -2.56
CA TRP A 374 -4.53 9.31 -2.10
C TRP A 374 -4.60 8.20 -1.04
N PHE A 375 -4.56 8.54 0.23
CA PHE A 375 -4.38 7.67 1.38
C PHE A 375 -3.04 6.92 1.41
N GLY A 376 -2.62 6.23 0.33
CA GLY A 376 -1.36 5.49 0.22
C GLY A 376 -1.18 4.43 1.30
N GLY A 377 0.01 3.86 1.44
CA GLY A 377 0.33 2.92 2.51
C GLY A 377 0.26 3.55 3.90
N VAL A 378 0.12 2.73 4.93
CA VAL A 378 -0.03 3.15 6.33
C VAL A 378 1.08 4.13 6.74
N GLY A 379 0.73 5.38 6.93
CA GLY A 379 1.64 6.49 7.21
C GLY A 379 2.33 7.08 5.99
N VAL A 380 2.74 6.25 5.02
CA VAL A 380 3.55 6.68 3.86
C VAL A 380 2.76 7.50 2.85
N GLY A 381 1.50 7.17 2.62
CA GLY A 381 0.67 7.94 1.69
C GLY A 381 0.52 9.41 2.11
N TRP A 382 0.31 9.67 3.41
CA TRP A 382 0.33 11.01 3.93
C TRP A 382 1.72 11.67 3.78
N MET A 383 2.80 10.91 3.96
CA MET A 383 4.17 11.42 3.76
C MET A 383 4.42 11.79 2.29
N ASN A 384 3.88 11.03 1.34
CA ASN A 384 3.93 11.37 -0.08
C ASN A 384 3.14 12.66 -0.35
N TYR A 385 1.94 12.79 0.21
CA TYR A 385 1.17 14.03 0.13
C TYR A 385 1.93 15.23 0.71
N PHE A 386 2.65 15.04 1.82
CA PHE A 386 3.53 16.06 2.42
C PHE A 386 4.62 16.53 1.45
N THR A 387 5.20 15.65 0.65
CA THR A 387 6.15 16.03 -0.42
C THR A 387 5.53 17.04 -1.38
N PHE A 388 4.29 16.78 -1.83
CA PHE A 388 3.57 17.68 -2.71
C PHE A 388 3.11 18.97 -2.02
N ILE A 389 2.83 18.96 -0.71
CA ILE A 389 2.62 20.18 0.05
C ILE A 389 3.86 21.08 -0.02
N ILE A 390 5.06 20.54 0.18
CA ILE A 390 6.31 21.32 0.10
C ILE A 390 6.49 21.93 -1.30
N ILE A 391 6.23 21.17 -2.36
CA ILE A 391 6.29 21.65 -3.75
C ILE A 391 5.25 22.76 -3.98
N ALA A 392 3.99 22.54 -3.58
CA ALA A 392 2.91 23.49 -3.78
C ALA A 392 3.14 24.82 -3.03
N VAL A 393 3.57 24.73 -1.77
CA VAL A 393 3.91 25.91 -0.96
C VAL A 393 5.07 26.71 -1.57
N PHE A 394 6.09 26.00 -2.07
CA PHE A 394 7.25 26.66 -2.68
C PHE A 394 6.87 27.39 -3.97
N ILE A 395 6.15 26.72 -4.89
CA ILE A 395 5.70 27.32 -6.15
C ILE A 395 4.77 28.50 -5.88
N SER A 396 3.75 28.32 -5.03
CA SER A 396 2.79 29.36 -4.69
C SER A 396 3.47 30.58 -4.05
N GLY A 397 4.42 30.36 -3.12
CA GLY A 397 5.19 31.44 -2.51
C GLY A 397 5.96 32.27 -3.53
N LEU A 398 6.66 31.61 -4.46
CA LEU A 398 7.42 32.29 -5.52
C LEU A 398 6.51 33.05 -6.49
N MET A 399 5.37 32.47 -6.89
CA MET A 399 4.42 33.12 -7.82
C MET A 399 3.83 34.42 -7.24
N VAL A 400 3.60 34.45 -5.91
CA VAL A 400 3.01 35.63 -5.24
C VAL A 400 4.10 36.60 -4.73
N GLY A 401 5.38 36.26 -4.90
CA GLY A 401 6.50 37.07 -4.41
C GLY A 401 6.64 37.06 -2.88
N ARG A 402 6.21 36.00 -2.22
CA ARG A 402 6.27 35.80 -0.76
C ARG A 402 7.27 34.72 -0.39
N THR A 403 7.80 34.80 0.83
CA THR A 403 8.64 33.71 1.36
C THR A 403 7.81 32.43 1.52
N PRO A 404 8.18 31.31 0.86
CA PRO A 404 7.50 30.04 1.05
C PRO A 404 7.66 29.56 2.51
N GLU A 405 6.56 29.27 3.19
CA GLU A 405 6.60 28.77 4.57
C GLU A 405 5.47 27.76 4.80
N PHE A 406 5.77 26.70 5.56
CA PHE A 406 4.81 25.70 5.97
C PHE A 406 4.85 25.53 7.49
N LEU A 407 3.70 25.72 8.15
CA LEU A 407 3.54 25.62 9.60
C LEU A 407 4.55 26.48 10.39
N GLY A 408 4.88 27.69 9.88
CA GLY A 408 5.83 28.60 10.49
C GLY A 408 7.31 28.26 10.24
N HIS A 409 7.60 27.33 9.34
CA HIS A 409 8.97 27.01 8.92
C HIS A 409 9.19 27.40 7.46
N LYS A 410 10.27 28.16 7.21
CA LYS A 410 10.66 28.58 5.86
C LYS A 410 11.07 27.39 5.01
N VAL A 411 10.43 27.24 3.85
CA VAL A 411 10.80 26.26 2.83
C VAL A 411 11.81 26.89 1.87
N GLU A 412 12.99 26.32 1.78
CA GLU A 412 14.11 26.85 0.98
C GLU A 412 14.49 25.87 -0.13
N ALA A 413 15.44 26.26 -0.97
CA ALA A 413 15.90 25.46 -2.11
C ALA A 413 16.38 24.06 -1.71
N ARG A 414 16.86 23.87 -0.49
CA ARG A 414 17.34 22.56 0.00
C ARG A 414 16.19 21.56 0.16
N GLU A 415 15.12 21.96 0.83
CA GLU A 415 13.93 21.12 1.00
C GLU A 415 13.25 20.87 -0.34
N MET A 416 13.20 21.90 -1.19
CA MET A 416 12.63 21.77 -2.52
C MET A 416 13.40 20.81 -3.41
N LYS A 417 14.75 20.81 -3.38
CA LYS A 417 15.56 19.84 -4.12
C LYS A 417 15.24 18.40 -3.70
N ILE A 418 15.14 18.15 -2.39
CA ILE A 418 14.81 16.81 -1.87
C ILE A 418 13.40 16.42 -2.32
N ALA A 419 12.42 17.32 -2.17
CA ALA A 419 11.03 17.07 -2.58
C ALA A 419 10.93 16.78 -4.08
N SER A 420 11.66 17.52 -4.92
CA SER A 420 11.71 17.30 -6.37
C SER A 420 12.32 15.94 -6.73
N ILE A 421 13.41 15.54 -6.07
CA ILE A 421 14.02 14.22 -6.29
C ILE A 421 13.02 13.11 -5.93
N VAL A 422 12.34 13.23 -4.79
CA VAL A 422 11.34 12.24 -4.34
C VAL A 422 10.17 12.16 -5.33
N ALA A 423 9.65 13.32 -5.76
CA ALA A 423 8.50 13.36 -6.68
C ALA A 423 8.83 12.83 -8.09
N LEU A 424 10.05 13.10 -8.59
CA LEU A 424 10.48 12.67 -9.93
C LEU A 424 11.02 11.24 -9.96
N LEU A 425 11.48 10.71 -8.84
CA LEU A 425 11.97 9.32 -8.77
C LEU A 425 10.86 8.33 -9.14
N HIS A 426 9.66 8.55 -8.63
CA HIS A 426 8.53 7.63 -8.82
C HIS A 426 8.21 7.40 -10.30
N PRO A 427 7.88 8.42 -11.12
CA PRO A 427 7.69 8.22 -12.56
C PRO A 427 8.95 7.73 -13.27
N PHE A 428 10.14 8.12 -12.83
CA PHE A 428 11.39 7.68 -13.44
C PHE A 428 11.57 6.17 -13.34
N ILE A 429 11.43 5.57 -12.17
CA ILE A 429 11.63 4.12 -11.99
C ILE A 429 10.53 3.29 -12.68
N ILE A 430 9.30 3.79 -12.74
CA ILE A 430 8.19 3.15 -13.45
C ILE A 430 8.47 3.13 -14.96
N LEU A 431 8.69 4.31 -15.55
CA LEU A 431 8.80 4.43 -16.99
C LEU A 431 10.08 3.81 -17.55
N VAL A 432 11.20 3.92 -16.82
CA VAL A 432 12.46 3.30 -17.24
C VAL A 432 12.36 1.77 -17.12
N GLY A 433 11.78 1.24 -16.05
CA GLY A 433 11.53 -0.19 -15.89
C GLY A 433 10.66 -0.74 -17.02
N THR A 434 9.50 -0.11 -17.26
CA THR A 434 8.58 -0.49 -18.34
C THR A 434 9.25 -0.41 -19.73
N ALA A 435 9.99 0.66 -20.00
CA ALA A 435 10.69 0.82 -21.27
C ALA A 435 11.78 -0.25 -21.48
N LEU A 436 12.50 -0.62 -20.41
CA LEU A 436 13.51 -1.68 -20.48
C LEU A 436 12.85 -3.04 -20.76
N ALA A 437 11.76 -3.37 -20.07
CA ALA A 437 11.04 -4.63 -20.30
C ALA A 437 10.48 -4.68 -21.72
N ALA A 438 9.81 -3.62 -22.18
CA ALA A 438 9.28 -3.54 -23.55
C ALA A 438 10.39 -3.63 -24.60
N TYR A 439 11.53 -3.00 -24.37
CA TYR A 439 12.69 -3.10 -25.27
C TYR A 439 13.22 -4.54 -25.36
N LEU A 440 13.39 -5.22 -24.22
CA LEU A 440 13.85 -6.61 -24.20
C LEU A 440 12.83 -7.55 -24.86
N PHE A 441 11.54 -7.34 -24.62
CA PHE A 441 10.48 -8.13 -25.23
C PHE A 441 10.54 -8.09 -26.76
N VAL A 442 10.80 -6.93 -27.34
CA VAL A 442 10.87 -6.74 -28.80
C VAL A 442 12.22 -7.15 -29.40
N HIS A 443 13.33 -6.81 -28.74
CA HIS A 443 14.67 -6.93 -29.31
C HIS A 443 15.49 -8.13 -28.80
N ALA A 444 15.01 -8.83 -27.78
CA ALA A 444 15.65 -10.02 -27.22
C ALA A 444 14.65 -11.17 -27.03
N PRO A 445 13.85 -11.57 -28.04
CA PRO A 445 12.80 -12.55 -27.88
C PRO A 445 13.32 -13.91 -27.39
N ALA A 446 14.48 -14.35 -27.82
CA ALA A 446 15.10 -15.59 -27.34
C ALA A 446 15.40 -15.57 -25.83
N PHE A 447 15.73 -14.40 -25.27
CA PHE A 447 15.88 -14.25 -23.83
C PHE A 447 14.52 -14.37 -23.14
N VAL A 448 13.50 -13.68 -23.64
CA VAL A 448 12.14 -13.73 -23.08
C VAL A 448 11.57 -15.15 -23.11
N GLU A 449 11.77 -15.87 -24.22
CA GLU A 449 11.35 -17.27 -24.35
C GLU A 449 12.10 -18.19 -23.38
N SER A 450 13.40 -17.96 -23.15
CA SER A 450 14.18 -18.75 -22.19
C SER A 450 13.73 -18.56 -20.74
N GLU A 451 13.02 -17.47 -20.45
CA GLU A 451 12.40 -17.15 -19.18
C GLU A 451 10.90 -17.57 -19.12
N GLY A 452 10.41 -18.33 -20.10
CA GLY A 452 9.05 -18.89 -20.13
C GLY A 452 8.00 -18.04 -20.86
N GLY A 453 8.43 -16.93 -21.50
CA GLY A 453 7.50 -15.93 -22.05
C GLY A 453 6.93 -15.04 -20.94
N TRP A 454 6.73 -13.74 -21.21
CA TRP A 454 6.32 -12.82 -20.17
C TRP A 454 4.85 -12.44 -20.24
N LEU A 455 4.30 -12.29 -21.45
CA LEU A 455 2.97 -11.74 -21.65
C LEU A 455 1.95 -12.84 -21.99
N ASN A 456 0.80 -12.79 -21.33
CA ASN A 456 -0.35 -13.59 -21.69
C ASN A 456 -1.21 -12.90 -22.76
N ASN A 457 -1.29 -11.56 -22.70
CA ASN A 457 -2.07 -10.76 -23.62
C ASN A 457 -1.15 -9.76 -24.39
N PRO A 458 -0.71 -10.09 -25.62
CA PRO A 458 0.15 -9.19 -26.39
C PRO A 458 -0.61 -7.94 -26.90
N GLY A 459 0.13 -6.92 -27.33
CA GLY A 459 -0.44 -5.67 -27.85
C GLY A 459 -0.58 -4.59 -26.79
N TYR A 460 -1.65 -3.81 -26.84
CA TYR A 460 -1.88 -2.70 -25.90
C TYR A 460 -1.98 -3.19 -24.45
N HIS A 461 -2.64 -4.31 -24.24
CA HIS A 461 -2.79 -4.93 -22.94
C HIS A 461 -1.46 -5.44 -22.38
N GLY A 462 -0.61 -6.06 -23.20
CA GLY A 462 0.71 -6.52 -22.79
C GLY A 462 1.65 -5.37 -22.36
N LEU A 463 1.51 -4.17 -22.95
CA LEU A 463 2.20 -3.00 -22.44
C LEU A 463 1.64 -2.60 -21.07
N SER A 464 0.33 -2.74 -20.85
CA SER A 464 -0.32 -2.50 -19.56
C SER A 464 0.15 -3.50 -18.50
N GLU A 465 0.32 -4.79 -18.83
CA GLU A 465 0.89 -5.81 -17.91
C GLU A 465 2.27 -5.39 -17.39
N MET A 466 3.19 -5.02 -18.29
CA MET A 466 4.54 -4.56 -17.91
C MET A 466 4.52 -3.23 -17.13
N LEU A 467 3.65 -2.29 -17.53
CA LEU A 467 3.51 -1.00 -16.87
C LEU A 467 2.94 -1.15 -15.46
N TYR A 468 1.94 -2.03 -15.30
CA TYR A 468 1.30 -2.30 -14.02
C TYR A 468 2.30 -2.85 -13.01
N GLU A 469 3.13 -3.80 -13.43
CA GLU A 469 4.13 -4.44 -12.58
C GLU A 469 5.10 -3.42 -11.98
N TYR A 470 5.73 -2.58 -12.82
CA TYR A 470 6.64 -1.53 -12.31
C TYR A 470 5.91 -0.42 -11.54
N THR A 471 4.65 -0.14 -11.88
CA THR A 471 3.81 0.81 -11.15
C THR A 471 3.52 0.30 -9.74
N SER A 472 3.14 -0.96 -9.62
CA SER A 472 2.89 -1.64 -8.34
C SER A 472 4.15 -1.71 -7.48
N CYS A 473 5.27 -2.11 -8.07
CA CYS A 473 6.58 -2.12 -7.40
C CYS A 473 6.97 -0.74 -6.86
N ALA A 474 6.90 0.30 -7.71
CA ALA A 474 7.30 1.65 -7.32
C ALA A 474 6.40 2.26 -6.24
N ALA A 475 5.10 1.97 -6.30
CA ALA A 475 4.13 2.40 -5.29
C ALA A 475 4.19 1.55 -4.01
N ASN A 476 4.95 0.44 -4.01
CA ASN A 476 4.93 -0.60 -2.99
C ASN A 476 3.50 -1.10 -2.72
N ASN A 477 2.74 -1.37 -3.78
CA ASN A 477 1.36 -1.84 -3.69
C ASN A 477 1.28 -3.37 -3.57
N GLY A 478 1.70 -4.12 -4.58
CA GLY A 478 1.74 -5.58 -4.56
C GLY A 478 0.67 -6.29 -5.38
N SER A 479 -0.32 -5.59 -5.97
CA SER A 479 -1.17 -6.16 -7.00
C SER A 479 -0.43 -6.22 -8.33
N GLY A 480 -0.77 -7.15 -9.20
CA GLY A 480 -0.26 -7.33 -10.55
C GLY A 480 -1.39 -7.34 -11.58
N PHE A 481 -1.04 -7.26 -12.85
CA PHE A 481 -1.85 -7.84 -13.90
C PHE A 481 -1.37 -9.27 -14.06
N GLU A 482 -2.21 -10.22 -13.65
CA GLU A 482 -1.85 -11.62 -13.41
C GLU A 482 -1.59 -12.41 -14.71
N GLY A 483 -1.77 -11.77 -15.88
CA GLY A 483 -1.32 -12.25 -17.17
C GLY A 483 0.20 -12.24 -17.36
N LEU A 484 0.91 -11.40 -16.58
CA LEU A 484 2.37 -11.32 -16.63
C LEU A 484 3.02 -12.55 -15.95
N GLY A 485 3.89 -13.26 -16.70
CA GLY A 485 4.72 -14.33 -16.16
C GLY A 485 5.93 -13.76 -15.39
N ASP A 486 5.73 -13.44 -14.13
CA ASP A 486 6.64 -12.63 -13.32
C ASP A 486 7.69 -13.42 -12.51
N ASN A 487 7.52 -14.75 -12.34
CA ASN A 487 8.48 -15.54 -11.56
C ASN A 487 9.72 -15.92 -12.38
N THR A 488 10.42 -14.95 -12.88
CA THR A 488 11.64 -15.10 -13.66
C THR A 488 12.81 -14.40 -12.99
N TRP A 489 14.02 -14.68 -13.48
CA TRP A 489 15.22 -14.01 -12.99
C TRP A 489 15.16 -12.49 -13.23
N PHE A 490 14.72 -12.07 -14.42
CA PHE A 490 14.61 -10.66 -14.80
C PHE A 490 13.63 -9.92 -13.90
N TRP A 491 12.38 -10.41 -13.79
CA TRP A 491 11.34 -9.74 -13.03
C TRP A 491 11.67 -9.72 -11.53
N ASN A 492 12.15 -10.84 -10.97
CA ASN A 492 12.47 -10.90 -9.54
C ASN A 492 13.54 -9.87 -9.13
N TYR A 493 14.61 -9.69 -9.92
CA TYR A 493 15.64 -8.71 -9.57
C TYR A 493 15.28 -7.28 -9.93
N SER A 494 14.71 -7.02 -11.12
CA SER A 494 14.35 -5.66 -11.54
C SER A 494 13.26 -5.07 -10.64
N CYS A 495 12.22 -5.82 -10.32
CA CYS A 495 11.19 -5.42 -9.37
C CYS A 495 11.76 -5.20 -7.97
N GLY A 496 12.64 -6.08 -7.47
CA GLY A 496 13.29 -5.89 -6.18
C GLY A 496 14.07 -4.58 -6.07
N ILE A 497 14.76 -4.16 -7.12
CA ILE A 497 15.46 -2.87 -7.16
C ILE A 497 14.46 -1.71 -7.11
N VAL A 498 13.40 -1.76 -7.92
CA VAL A 498 12.36 -0.71 -7.96
C VAL A 498 11.64 -0.61 -6.62
N LEU A 499 11.32 -1.74 -5.97
CA LEU A 499 10.73 -1.81 -4.63
C LEU A 499 11.57 -1.07 -3.57
N ILE A 500 12.88 -1.31 -3.54
CA ILE A 500 13.82 -0.65 -2.61
C ILE A 500 13.83 0.87 -2.84
N LEU A 501 13.95 1.28 -4.10
CA LEU A 501 14.00 2.71 -4.47
C LEU A 501 12.67 3.40 -4.16
N GLY A 502 11.54 2.77 -4.48
CA GLY A 502 10.20 3.30 -4.23
C GLY A 502 9.85 3.47 -2.75
N ARG A 503 10.47 2.69 -1.85
CA ARG A 503 10.23 2.79 -0.40
C ARG A 503 11.21 3.70 0.31
N PHE A 504 12.49 3.39 0.24
CA PHE A 504 13.47 4.01 1.13
C PHE A 504 13.87 5.42 0.71
N VAL A 505 13.97 5.71 -0.58
CA VAL A 505 14.34 7.06 -1.03
C VAL A 505 13.27 8.10 -0.64
N PRO A 506 11.96 7.87 -0.85
CA PRO A 506 10.92 8.78 -0.36
C PRO A 506 10.93 8.95 1.16
N ILE A 507 10.97 7.87 1.93
CA ILE A 507 10.97 7.96 3.40
C ILE A 507 12.18 8.76 3.90
N VAL A 508 13.38 8.49 3.37
CA VAL A 508 14.61 9.21 3.72
C VAL A 508 14.48 10.70 3.39
N GLY A 509 13.98 11.02 2.20
CA GLY A 509 13.76 12.40 1.77
C GLY A 509 12.76 13.14 2.65
N GLN A 510 11.61 12.53 2.93
CA GLN A 510 10.51 13.13 3.70
C GLN A 510 10.90 13.36 5.17
N VAL A 511 11.55 12.38 5.81
CA VAL A 511 12.06 12.52 7.18
C VAL A 511 13.17 13.57 7.25
N ALA A 512 14.04 13.62 6.22
CA ALA A 512 15.09 14.66 6.14
C ALA A 512 14.48 16.06 6.00
N ILE A 513 13.48 16.24 5.11
CA ILE A 513 12.76 17.53 4.97
C ILE A 513 12.18 17.96 6.31
N ALA A 514 11.42 17.09 6.98
CA ALA A 514 10.82 17.40 8.27
C ALA A 514 11.87 17.74 9.35
N GLY A 515 12.95 16.95 9.42
CA GLY A 515 14.05 17.18 10.36
C GLY A 515 14.85 18.45 10.08
N ILE A 516 14.95 18.88 8.82
CA ILE A 516 15.59 20.16 8.44
C ILE A 516 14.66 21.33 8.80
N LEU A 517 13.37 21.23 8.46
CA LEU A 517 12.37 22.25 8.81
C LEU A 517 12.29 22.46 10.33
N ALA A 518 12.25 21.38 11.10
CA ALA A 518 12.15 21.44 12.56
C ALA A 518 13.29 22.20 13.25
N LYS A 519 14.47 22.26 12.65
CA LYS A 519 15.63 22.99 13.15
C LYS A 519 15.59 24.50 12.88
N LYS A 520 14.77 24.91 11.92
CA LYS A 520 14.70 26.32 11.50
C LYS A 520 13.98 27.16 12.57
N LYS A 521 14.32 28.43 12.58
CA LYS A 521 13.65 29.41 13.45
C LYS A 521 12.17 29.50 13.05
N PHE A 522 11.30 29.40 14.05
CA PHE A 522 9.86 29.54 13.86
C PHE A 522 9.51 30.98 13.45
N ILE A 523 8.69 31.14 12.44
CA ILE A 523 8.15 32.42 11.95
C ILE A 523 6.67 32.47 12.34
N PRO A 524 6.25 33.45 13.13
CA PRO A 524 4.84 33.65 13.45
C PRO A 524 4.01 33.96 12.20
N GLU A 525 2.77 33.52 12.17
CA GLU A 525 1.84 33.85 11.09
C GLU A 525 1.62 35.36 10.98
N SER A 526 1.64 35.86 9.75
CA SER A 526 1.42 37.26 9.39
C SER A 526 0.34 37.37 8.30
N ALA A 527 -0.10 38.56 7.97
CA ALA A 527 -1.03 38.82 6.87
C ALA A 527 -0.50 38.31 5.50
N GLY A 528 0.81 38.10 5.39
CA GLY A 528 1.48 37.56 4.22
C GLY A 528 1.62 36.05 4.21
N THR A 529 1.34 35.33 5.29
CA THR A 529 1.49 33.89 5.38
C THR A 529 0.43 33.16 4.52
N LEU A 530 0.84 32.16 3.75
CA LEU A 530 -0.08 31.30 3.00
C LEU A 530 -0.92 30.47 3.99
N GLN A 531 -2.23 30.66 3.95
CA GLN A 531 -3.14 29.89 4.79
C GLN A 531 -3.29 28.46 4.24
N THR A 532 -2.76 27.49 4.96
CA THR A 532 -2.73 26.08 4.56
C THR A 532 -3.94 25.28 5.04
N ASP A 533 -4.84 25.87 5.82
CA ASP A 533 -6.05 25.25 6.38
C ASP A 533 -7.34 25.66 5.65
N THR A 534 -7.23 25.99 4.36
CA THR A 534 -8.33 26.43 3.50
C THR A 534 -8.63 25.43 2.40
N VAL A 535 -9.86 25.49 1.86
CA VAL A 535 -10.27 24.71 0.69
C VAL A 535 -9.42 25.06 -0.53
N THR A 536 -9.09 26.34 -0.71
CA THR A 536 -8.20 26.82 -1.80
C THR A 536 -6.85 26.13 -1.77
N PHE A 537 -6.26 25.96 -0.59
CA PHE A 537 -5.00 25.22 -0.43
C PHE A 537 -5.17 23.73 -0.81
N GLY A 538 -6.28 23.12 -0.41
CA GLY A 538 -6.62 21.75 -0.82
C GLY A 538 -6.73 21.61 -2.33
N VAL A 539 -7.47 22.49 -3.01
CA VAL A 539 -7.59 22.51 -4.48
C VAL A 539 -6.23 22.71 -5.15
N MET A 540 -5.42 23.63 -4.62
CA MET A 540 -4.08 23.89 -5.16
C MET A 540 -3.17 22.66 -5.04
N THR A 541 -3.15 21.98 -3.90
CA THR A 541 -2.35 20.75 -3.73
C THR A 541 -2.85 19.62 -4.63
N PHE A 542 -4.17 19.45 -4.77
CA PHE A 542 -4.76 18.51 -5.71
C PHE A 542 -4.31 18.80 -7.14
N ALA A 543 -4.39 20.06 -7.58
CA ALA A 543 -3.98 20.45 -8.93
C ALA A 543 -2.49 20.18 -9.18
N VAL A 544 -1.61 20.48 -8.23
CA VAL A 544 -0.17 20.19 -8.36
C VAL A 544 0.08 18.69 -8.50
N ILE A 545 -0.54 17.87 -7.67
CA ILE A 545 -0.42 16.40 -7.72
C ILE A 545 -0.92 15.89 -9.07
N PHE A 546 -2.11 16.30 -9.48
CA PHE A 546 -2.74 15.84 -10.72
C PHE A 546 -1.95 16.25 -11.97
N ILE A 547 -1.46 17.50 -12.03
CA ILE A 547 -0.65 17.99 -13.15
C ILE A 547 0.66 17.20 -13.26
N VAL A 548 1.35 16.95 -12.15
CA VAL A 548 2.60 16.17 -12.16
C VAL A 548 2.32 14.75 -12.65
N ALA A 549 1.26 14.11 -12.18
CA ALA A 549 0.89 12.76 -12.61
C ALA A 549 0.50 12.72 -14.09
N ALA A 550 -0.34 13.66 -14.55
CA ALA A 550 -0.78 13.73 -15.94
C ALA A 550 0.40 13.94 -16.88
N LEU A 551 1.30 14.88 -16.60
CA LEU A 551 2.48 15.13 -17.42
C LEU A 551 3.43 13.92 -17.46
N SER A 552 3.50 13.14 -16.39
CA SER A 552 4.40 11.99 -16.28
C SER A 552 3.83 10.75 -17.01
N PHE A 553 2.54 10.46 -16.86
CA PHE A 553 1.99 9.15 -17.20
C PHE A 553 0.97 9.15 -18.36
N PHE A 554 0.40 10.31 -18.71
CA PHE A 554 -0.56 10.36 -19.83
C PHE A 554 -0.03 9.74 -21.13
N PRO A 555 1.25 9.98 -21.55
CA PRO A 555 1.75 9.39 -22.79
C PRO A 555 1.73 7.85 -22.80
N VAL A 556 2.10 7.21 -21.71
CA VAL A 556 2.12 5.74 -21.65
C VAL A 556 0.71 5.16 -21.57
N HIS A 557 -0.24 5.82 -20.88
CA HIS A 557 -1.64 5.42 -20.89
C HIS A 557 -2.30 5.57 -22.28
N ALA A 558 -1.90 6.58 -23.06
CA ALA A 558 -2.36 6.74 -24.43
C ALA A 558 -1.93 5.59 -25.35
N LEU A 559 -0.80 4.92 -25.04
CA LEU A 559 -0.28 3.77 -25.79
C LEU A 559 -0.74 2.42 -25.23
N SER A 560 -1.32 2.39 -24.06
CA SER A 560 -1.76 1.18 -23.36
C SER A 560 -3.28 1.20 -23.14
N THR A 561 -3.74 1.49 -21.94
CA THR A 561 -5.15 1.39 -21.52
C THR A 561 -6.13 2.24 -22.33
N ILE A 562 -5.74 3.46 -22.76
CA ILE A 562 -6.62 4.31 -23.56
C ILE A 562 -6.74 3.75 -24.98
N ALA A 563 -5.62 3.33 -25.60
CA ALA A 563 -5.63 2.70 -26.91
C ALA A 563 -6.44 1.40 -26.90
N GLU A 564 -6.30 0.59 -25.86
CA GLU A 564 -7.08 -0.62 -25.65
C GLU A 564 -8.58 -0.31 -25.54
N HIS A 565 -8.97 0.66 -24.70
CA HIS A 565 -10.37 1.08 -24.54
C HIS A 565 -10.99 1.54 -25.88
N LEU A 566 -10.23 2.28 -26.69
CA LEU A 566 -10.71 2.75 -27.99
C LEU A 566 -10.76 1.64 -29.05
N SER A 567 -10.18 0.49 -28.80
CA SER A 567 -10.21 -0.70 -29.66
C SER A 567 -11.34 -1.69 -29.30
N LEU A 568 -11.99 -1.49 -28.14
CA LEU A 568 -13.19 -2.23 -27.75
C LEU A 568 -14.41 -1.79 -28.58
#